data_7f041c2ec8d82d0769afa2686e0da516
#
_entry.id   7f041c2ec8d82d0769afa2686e0da516
#
_cell.length_a   1.000
_cell.length_b   1.000
_cell.length_c   1.000
_cell.angle_alpha   90.00
_cell.angle_beta   90.00
_cell.angle_gamma   90.00
#
_symmetry.space_group_name_H-M   'P 1'
#
loop_
_entity.id
_entity.type
_entity.pdbx_description
1 polymer ?
#
loop_
_entity_poly.entity_id
_entity_poly.type
_entity_poly.pdbx_seq_one_letter_code
_entity_poly.pdbx_strand_id
1 'polypeptide(L)'
;MDETQITQKYDFLECEDGAVLFSQLVDALKRGAHIQFEGDKALFLYLNKYVDNLTVYFKRHENITIVPAGSGNEFYYFPLYHPVSRSNYSVERSSLPKEHILIALLLYKAYYIDHNIELTSVKKFVALIRVDMPDLKKHVQRLLVKTKGSKERFTESNDARIDQEVQRAFRNFYKLRWIDLKEDDFTILP
;
A
#
# COMPACT_ATOMS: atom_id res chain seq x y z
N MET A 1 15.68 -36.85 9.79
CA MET A 1 14.63 -35.83 9.55
C MET A 1 13.52 -36.57 8.83
N ASP A 2 12.38 -36.66 9.45
CA ASP A 2 11.27 -37.48 8.96
C ASP A 2 10.67 -36.85 7.69
N GLU A 3 10.52 -37.62 6.61
CA GLU A 3 9.92 -37.15 5.35
C GLU A 3 8.54 -36.55 5.56
N THR A 4 7.80 -37.03 6.53
CA THR A 4 6.48 -36.51 6.94
C THR A 4 6.53 -35.02 7.43
N GLN A 5 7.62 -34.63 8.13
CA GLN A 5 7.80 -33.25 8.59
C GLN A 5 8.18 -32.29 7.48
N ILE A 6 8.80 -32.78 6.40
CA ILE A 6 9.17 -31.95 5.25
C ILE A 6 7.93 -31.68 4.39
N THR A 7 7.05 -32.65 4.21
CA THR A 7 5.83 -32.52 3.42
C THR A 7 4.87 -31.48 4.02
N GLN A 8 4.69 -31.51 5.35
CA GLN A 8 3.83 -30.54 6.06
C GLN A 8 4.34 -29.08 5.98
N LYS A 9 5.61 -28.88 5.66
CA LYS A 9 6.24 -27.55 5.67
C LYS A 9 5.95 -26.73 4.43
N TYR A 10 5.60 -27.36 3.31
CA TYR A 10 5.39 -26.73 1.99
C TYR A 10 4.04 -27.10 1.38
N ASP A 11 3.09 -27.60 2.15
CA ASP A 11 1.74 -27.97 1.72
C ASP A 11 0.97 -26.81 1.08
N PHE A 12 1.35 -25.57 1.41
CA PHE A 12 0.81 -24.37 0.77
C PHE A 12 1.18 -24.26 -0.74
N LEU A 13 2.21 -24.96 -1.22
CA LEU A 13 2.56 -25.02 -2.65
C LEU A 13 1.84 -26.14 -3.40
N GLU A 14 1.36 -27.16 -2.71
CA GLU A 14 0.79 -28.38 -3.28
C GLU A 14 -0.74 -28.29 -3.49
N CYS A 15 -1.40 -27.24 -3.01
CA CYS A 15 -2.82 -27.05 -3.27
C CYS A 15 -3.06 -26.60 -4.73
N GLU A 16 -4.26 -26.84 -5.25
CA GLU A 16 -4.65 -26.68 -6.68
C GLU A 16 -4.19 -25.32 -7.28
N ASP A 17 -4.34 -24.22 -6.53
CA ASP A 17 -3.91 -22.88 -6.94
C ASP A 17 -2.64 -22.41 -6.20
N GLY A 18 -1.98 -23.30 -5.46
CA GLY A 18 -0.91 -22.95 -4.53
C GLY A 18 0.24 -22.19 -5.17
N ALA A 19 0.74 -22.64 -6.30
CA ALA A 19 1.85 -21.98 -6.99
C ALA A 19 1.48 -20.57 -7.49
N VAL A 20 0.26 -20.37 -7.97
CA VAL A 20 -0.23 -19.07 -8.47
C VAL A 20 -0.45 -18.11 -7.29
N LEU A 21 -1.18 -18.55 -6.27
CA LEU A 21 -1.48 -17.74 -5.10
C LEU A 21 -0.21 -17.40 -4.30
N PHE A 22 0.72 -18.35 -4.20
CA PHE A 22 2.01 -18.09 -3.57
C PHE A 22 2.82 -17.04 -4.32
N SER A 23 2.89 -17.12 -5.65
CA SER A 23 3.58 -16.11 -6.47
C SER A 23 2.96 -14.73 -6.31
N GLN A 24 1.62 -14.64 -6.32
CA GLN A 24 0.89 -13.38 -6.08
C GLN A 24 1.14 -12.84 -4.67
N LEU A 25 1.18 -13.72 -3.66
CA LEU A 25 1.46 -13.33 -2.28
C LEU A 25 2.89 -12.77 -2.13
N VAL A 26 3.88 -13.43 -2.73
CA VAL A 26 5.28 -12.96 -2.73
C VAL A 26 5.37 -11.55 -3.31
N ASP A 27 4.75 -11.34 -4.47
CA ASP A 27 4.76 -10.07 -5.15
C ASP A 27 4.01 -8.97 -4.35
N ALA A 28 2.85 -9.29 -3.78
CA ALA A 28 2.08 -8.38 -2.94
C ALA A 28 2.86 -7.97 -1.68
N LEU A 29 3.42 -8.95 -0.93
CA LEU A 29 4.19 -8.68 0.27
C LEU A 29 5.48 -7.91 -0.03
N LYS A 30 6.19 -8.20 -1.12
CA LYS A 30 7.39 -7.45 -1.53
C LYS A 30 7.09 -5.99 -1.88
N ARG A 31 5.91 -5.70 -2.39
CA ARG A 31 5.44 -4.33 -2.65
C ARG A 31 4.93 -3.60 -1.42
N GLY A 32 4.75 -4.28 -0.30
CA GLY A 32 4.19 -3.69 0.92
C GLY A 32 2.66 -3.62 0.93
N ALA A 33 2.00 -4.43 0.10
CA ALA A 33 0.55 -4.43 0.05
C ALA A 33 -0.06 -5.06 1.31
N HIS A 34 -1.19 -4.52 1.75
CA HIS A 34 -2.03 -5.14 2.76
C HIS A 34 -2.82 -6.28 2.11
N ILE A 35 -2.95 -7.40 2.80
CA ILE A 35 -3.72 -8.55 2.36
C ILE A 35 -4.99 -8.62 3.21
N GLN A 36 -6.13 -8.33 2.60
CA GLN A 36 -7.42 -8.21 3.27
C GLN A 36 -8.53 -8.86 2.44
N PHE A 37 -9.61 -9.24 3.10
CA PHE A 37 -10.68 -10.01 2.49
C PHE A 37 -11.37 -9.25 1.34
N GLU A 38 -11.67 -7.97 1.53
CA GLU A 38 -12.32 -7.11 0.55
C GLU A 38 -11.43 -6.81 -0.67
N GLY A 39 -10.11 -6.79 -0.47
CA GLY A 39 -9.14 -6.45 -1.52
C GLY A 39 -8.82 -7.63 -2.45
N ASP A 40 -8.66 -8.84 -1.89
CA ASP A 40 -8.37 -10.07 -2.63
C ASP A 40 -8.74 -11.27 -1.79
N LYS A 41 -9.97 -11.70 -1.93
CA LYS A 41 -10.54 -12.80 -1.15
C LYS A 41 -9.75 -14.10 -1.27
N ALA A 42 -9.33 -14.45 -2.48
CA ALA A 42 -8.60 -15.70 -2.72
C ALA A 42 -7.24 -15.68 -2.03
N LEU A 43 -6.50 -14.60 -2.19
CA LEU A 43 -5.19 -14.42 -1.57
C LEU A 43 -5.27 -14.34 -0.05
N PHE A 44 -6.29 -13.67 0.49
CA PHE A 44 -6.53 -13.59 1.93
C PHE A 44 -6.83 -14.95 2.52
N LEU A 45 -7.77 -15.72 1.92
CA LEU A 45 -8.12 -17.06 2.40
C LEU A 45 -6.94 -18.02 2.31
N TYR A 46 -6.15 -17.94 1.25
CA TYR A 46 -4.93 -18.73 1.10
C TYR A 46 -3.92 -18.39 2.21
N LEU A 47 -3.62 -17.12 2.43
CA LEU A 47 -2.72 -16.69 3.50
C LEU A 47 -3.24 -17.11 4.87
N ASN A 48 -4.51 -16.89 5.16
CA ASN A 48 -5.12 -17.24 6.44
C ASN A 48 -5.08 -18.74 6.71
N LYS A 49 -5.29 -19.57 5.70
CA LYS A 49 -5.23 -21.04 5.80
C LYS A 49 -3.84 -21.55 6.16
N TYR A 50 -2.80 -20.94 5.59
CA TYR A 50 -1.42 -21.40 5.72
C TYR A 50 -0.53 -20.42 6.50
N VAL A 51 -1.12 -19.56 7.34
CA VAL A 51 -0.44 -18.42 7.97
C VAL A 51 0.81 -18.83 8.75
N ASP A 52 0.78 -19.93 9.48
CA ASP A 52 1.91 -20.40 10.28
C ASP A 52 3.08 -20.81 9.39
N ASN A 53 2.82 -21.63 8.36
CA ASN A 53 3.85 -22.10 7.43
C ASN A 53 4.42 -20.94 6.59
N LEU A 54 3.55 -20.07 6.10
CA LEU A 54 3.94 -18.90 5.32
C LEU A 54 4.73 -17.88 6.15
N THR A 55 4.34 -17.65 7.41
CA THR A 55 5.09 -16.75 8.30
C THR A 55 6.50 -17.25 8.53
N VAL A 56 6.67 -18.54 8.78
CA VAL A 56 8.00 -19.16 8.93
C VAL A 56 8.80 -19.07 7.65
N TYR A 57 8.17 -19.36 6.49
CA TYR A 57 8.82 -19.27 5.19
C TYR A 57 9.31 -17.85 4.89
N PHE A 58 8.42 -16.85 4.96
CA PHE A 58 8.75 -15.46 4.63
C PHE A 58 9.78 -14.87 5.58
N LYS A 59 9.70 -15.17 6.87
CA LYS A 59 10.70 -14.74 7.86
C LYS A 59 12.08 -15.31 7.54
N ARG A 60 12.15 -16.58 7.15
CA ARG A 60 13.42 -17.28 6.93
C ARG A 60 14.06 -16.97 5.59
N HIS A 61 13.26 -16.87 4.51
CA HIS A 61 13.77 -16.78 3.14
C HIS A 61 13.71 -15.39 2.56
N GLU A 62 12.72 -14.58 2.95
CA GLU A 62 12.49 -13.24 2.41
C GLU A 62 12.77 -12.13 3.44
N ASN A 63 13.05 -12.47 4.68
CA ASN A 63 13.25 -11.53 5.79
C ASN A 63 12.05 -10.60 6.02
N ILE A 64 10.86 -11.14 5.76
CA ILE A 64 9.57 -10.49 5.94
C ILE A 64 8.82 -11.19 7.08
N THR A 65 8.35 -10.44 8.06
CA THR A 65 7.38 -10.95 9.04
C THR A 65 5.98 -10.54 8.59
N ILE A 66 5.09 -11.52 8.46
CA ILE A 66 3.67 -11.27 8.20
C ILE A 66 3.01 -10.94 9.54
N VAL A 67 2.44 -9.76 9.65
CA VAL A 67 1.83 -9.26 10.90
C VAL A 67 0.32 -9.15 10.71
N PRO A 68 -0.49 -9.78 11.57
CA PRO A 68 -1.93 -9.58 11.60
C PRO A 68 -2.26 -8.24 12.26
N ALA A 69 -3.30 -7.55 11.79
CA ALA A 69 -3.82 -6.32 12.38
C ALA A 69 -5.33 -6.19 12.14
N GLY A 70 -5.95 -5.24 12.83
CA GLY A 70 -7.40 -5.05 12.79
C GLY A 70 -8.17 -6.11 13.57
N SER A 71 -9.49 -6.11 13.44
CA SER A 71 -10.39 -7.07 14.08
C SER A 71 -11.69 -7.21 13.29
N GLY A 72 -12.33 -8.37 13.38
CA GLY A 72 -13.61 -8.62 12.68
C GLY A 72 -13.49 -8.43 11.18
N ASN A 73 -14.35 -7.59 10.60
CA ASN A 73 -14.35 -7.31 9.17
C ASN A 73 -13.19 -6.43 8.71
N GLU A 74 -12.49 -5.77 9.65
CA GLU A 74 -11.33 -4.92 9.36
C GLU A 74 -10.00 -5.68 9.55
N PHE A 75 -10.04 -7.00 9.61
CA PHE A 75 -8.84 -7.82 9.80
C PHE A 75 -8.04 -7.92 8.51
N TYR A 76 -6.72 -7.70 8.61
CA TYR A 76 -5.79 -7.79 7.49
C TYR A 76 -4.40 -8.24 7.93
N TYR A 77 -3.57 -8.60 6.96
CA TYR A 77 -2.15 -8.88 7.14
C TYR A 77 -1.30 -7.83 6.42
N PHE A 78 -0.17 -7.46 7.01
CA PHE A 78 0.80 -6.57 6.37
C PHE A 78 2.24 -7.08 6.57
N PRO A 79 3.15 -6.76 5.64
CA PRO A 79 4.55 -7.15 5.76
C PRO A 79 5.33 -6.18 6.66
N LEU A 80 6.06 -6.73 7.63
CA LEU A 80 7.08 -6.02 8.38
C LEU A 80 8.47 -6.47 7.89
N TYR A 81 9.24 -5.54 7.36
CA TYR A 81 10.57 -5.83 6.84
C TYR A 81 11.64 -5.67 7.93
N HIS A 82 12.53 -6.66 8.02
CA HIS A 82 13.69 -6.55 8.89
C HIS A 82 14.91 -6.05 8.11
N PRO A 83 15.73 -5.15 8.68
CA PRO A 83 16.96 -4.72 8.05
C PRO A 83 17.87 -5.93 7.87
N VAL A 84 18.29 -6.20 6.63
CA VAL A 84 19.27 -7.25 6.34
C VAL A 84 20.64 -6.70 6.66
N SER A 85 21.24 -7.15 7.76
CA SER A 85 22.66 -6.89 8.02
C SER A 85 23.48 -7.66 6.96
N ARG A 86 24.07 -6.92 6.01
CA ARG A 86 25.11 -7.38 5.07
C ARG A 86 24.74 -8.26 3.87
N SER A 87 23.54 -8.26 3.35
CA SER A 87 23.33 -8.81 2.02
C SER A 87 23.20 -7.69 0.97
N ASN A 88 23.93 -7.82 -0.15
CA ASN A 88 23.84 -6.93 -1.33
C ASN A 88 22.50 -7.07 -2.08
N TYR A 89 21.54 -7.78 -1.54
CA TYR A 89 20.18 -7.81 -2.01
C TYR A 89 19.47 -6.57 -1.49
N SER A 90 19.59 -5.47 -2.23
CA SER A 90 18.59 -4.41 -2.16
C SER A 90 17.28 -5.02 -2.62
N VAL A 91 16.45 -5.47 -1.68
CA VAL A 91 15.02 -5.57 -1.97
C VAL A 91 14.65 -4.16 -2.43
N GLU A 92 14.31 -4.00 -3.70
CA GLU A 92 13.75 -2.75 -4.20
C GLU A 92 12.44 -2.52 -3.46
N ARG A 93 12.57 -1.95 -2.26
CA ARG A 93 11.43 -1.49 -1.48
C ARG A 93 10.86 -0.36 -2.29
N SER A 94 9.65 -0.52 -2.77
CA SER A 94 8.90 0.56 -3.37
C SER A 94 8.61 1.58 -2.27
N SER A 95 9.59 2.48 -2.00
CA SER A 95 9.34 3.60 -1.10
C SER A 95 8.38 4.55 -1.81
N LEU A 96 7.29 4.89 -1.13
CA LEU A 96 6.40 5.92 -1.64
C LEU A 96 7.18 7.24 -1.80
N PRO A 97 7.01 7.96 -2.90
CA PRO A 97 7.49 9.32 -3.03
C PRO A 97 7.03 10.18 -1.85
N LYS A 98 7.84 11.15 -1.45
CA LYS A 98 7.51 12.05 -0.31
C LYS A 98 6.18 12.78 -0.53
N GLU A 99 5.91 13.13 -1.77
CA GLU A 99 4.67 13.76 -2.22
C GLU A 99 3.45 12.85 -1.96
N HIS A 100 3.59 11.56 -2.24
CA HIS A 100 2.51 10.59 -2.00
C HIS A 100 2.29 10.36 -0.50
N ILE A 101 3.35 10.36 0.31
CA ILE A 101 3.23 10.28 1.78
C ILE A 101 2.45 11.48 2.30
N LEU A 102 2.76 12.69 1.81
CA LEU A 102 2.01 13.89 2.20
C LEU A 102 0.55 13.80 1.78
N ILE A 103 0.26 13.34 0.56
CA ILE A 103 -1.12 13.14 0.08
C ILE A 103 -1.86 12.11 0.94
N ALA A 104 -1.19 11.02 1.37
CA ALA A 104 -1.78 10.04 2.28
C ALA A 104 -2.13 10.65 3.65
N LEU A 105 -1.22 11.48 4.21
CA LEU A 105 -1.47 12.17 5.47
C LEU A 105 -2.62 13.18 5.36
N LEU A 106 -2.75 13.87 4.22
CA LEU A 106 -3.88 14.78 3.95
C LEU A 106 -5.20 14.02 3.83
N LEU A 107 -5.19 12.87 3.16
CA LEU A 107 -6.36 12.00 3.06
C LEU A 107 -6.76 11.46 4.43
N TYR A 108 -5.79 10.99 5.22
CA TYR A 108 -6.01 10.55 6.60
C TYR A 108 -6.62 11.66 7.46
N LYS A 109 -6.05 12.89 7.38
CA LYS A 109 -6.60 14.04 8.09
C LYS A 109 -8.04 14.32 7.68
N ALA A 110 -8.31 14.43 6.38
CA ALA A 110 -9.65 14.75 5.89
C ALA A 110 -10.68 13.70 6.32
N TYR A 111 -10.34 12.42 6.26
CA TYR A 111 -11.27 11.33 6.53
C TYR A 111 -11.44 11.06 8.03
N TYR A 112 -10.34 10.90 8.79
CA TYR A 112 -10.39 10.45 10.18
C TYR A 112 -10.38 11.60 11.20
N ILE A 113 -9.74 12.73 10.90
CA ILE A 113 -9.65 13.87 11.83
C ILE A 113 -10.77 14.86 11.59
N ASP A 114 -11.00 15.23 10.33
CA ASP A 114 -12.02 16.19 9.94
C ASP A 114 -13.41 15.51 9.74
N HIS A 115 -13.47 14.17 9.92
CA HIS A 115 -14.69 13.35 9.80
C HIS A 115 -15.43 13.50 8.47
N ASN A 116 -14.70 13.76 7.38
CA ASN A 116 -15.27 13.92 6.04
C ASN A 116 -15.45 12.55 5.37
N ILE A 117 -16.27 11.69 5.97
CA ILE A 117 -16.53 10.31 5.52
C ILE A 117 -17.24 10.24 4.16
N GLU A 118 -17.87 11.34 3.72
CA GLU A 118 -18.51 11.43 2.40
C GLU A 118 -17.51 11.72 1.26
N LEU A 119 -16.23 11.87 1.61
CA LEU A 119 -15.17 12.10 0.64
C LEU A 119 -14.81 10.79 -0.08
N THR A 120 -15.52 10.50 -1.16
CA THR A 120 -15.39 9.26 -1.94
C THR A 120 -14.84 9.46 -3.35
N SER A 121 -14.56 10.72 -3.77
CA SER A 121 -14.09 11.03 -5.12
C SER A 121 -12.72 11.71 -5.08
N VAL A 122 -11.81 11.27 -5.95
CA VAL A 122 -10.48 11.86 -6.12
C VAL A 122 -10.58 13.33 -6.52
N LYS A 123 -11.52 13.67 -7.39
CA LYS A 123 -11.77 15.08 -7.80
C LYS A 123 -12.24 15.94 -6.62
N LYS A 124 -13.14 15.41 -5.78
CA LYS A 124 -13.57 16.12 -4.57
C LYS A 124 -12.39 16.32 -3.61
N PHE A 125 -11.53 15.33 -3.46
CA PHE A 125 -10.32 15.46 -2.64
C PHE A 125 -9.34 16.50 -3.19
N VAL A 126 -9.15 16.55 -4.50
CA VAL A 126 -8.35 17.61 -5.16
C VAL A 126 -8.95 18.99 -4.90
N ALA A 127 -10.28 19.13 -5.04
CA ALA A 127 -10.98 20.39 -4.74
C ALA A 127 -10.80 20.83 -3.29
N LEU A 128 -10.89 19.88 -2.33
CA LEU A 128 -10.64 20.13 -0.90
C LEU A 128 -9.23 20.69 -0.67
N ILE A 129 -8.20 20.08 -1.27
CA ILE A 129 -6.82 20.58 -1.15
C ILE A 129 -6.68 22.00 -1.71
N ARG A 130 -7.36 22.30 -2.80
CA ARG A 130 -7.25 23.60 -3.48
C ARG A 130 -7.93 24.74 -2.72
N VAL A 131 -9.10 24.47 -2.15
CA VAL A 131 -10.00 25.48 -1.56
C VAL A 131 -9.77 25.61 -0.05
N ASP A 132 -9.83 24.47 0.65
CA ASP A 132 -9.89 24.49 2.12
C ASP A 132 -8.50 24.36 2.79
N MET A 133 -7.47 24.03 1.99
CA MET A 133 -6.11 23.83 2.51
C MET A 133 -5.04 24.66 1.77
N PRO A 134 -5.17 26.00 1.69
CA PRO A 134 -4.28 26.83 0.86
C PRO A 134 -2.80 26.77 1.30
N ASP A 135 -2.54 26.62 2.59
CA ASP A 135 -1.16 26.51 3.08
C ASP A 135 -0.55 25.13 2.76
N LEU A 136 -1.34 24.08 2.83
CA LEU A 136 -0.93 22.75 2.42
C LEU A 136 -0.72 22.65 0.90
N LYS A 137 -1.57 23.32 0.10
CA LYS A 137 -1.37 23.49 -1.33
C LYS A 137 0.03 24.05 -1.62
N LYS A 138 0.43 25.11 -0.93
CA LYS A 138 1.79 25.71 -1.07
C LYS A 138 2.90 24.72 -0.69
N HIS A 139 2.70 23.89 0.33
CA HIS A 139 3.70 22.88 0.74
C HIS A 139 3.82 21.75 -0.29
N VAL A 140 2.71 21.24 -0.81
CA VAL A 140 2.69 20.26 -1.91
C VAL A 140 3.40 20.83 -3.14
N GLN A 141 3.07 22.05 -3.53
CA GLN A 141 3.72 22.74 -4.65
C GLN A 141 5.24 22.89 -4.45
N ARG A 142 5.69 23.30 -3.25
CA ARG A 142 7.13 23.41 -2.94
C ARG A 142 7.86 22.06 -3.02
N LEU A 143 7.24 20.99 -2.59
CA LEU A 143 7.82 19.65 -2.69
C LEU A 143 7.95 19.24 -4.16
N LEU A 144 6.90 19.42 -4.97
CA LEU A 144 6.89 19.09 -6.39
C LEU A 144 7.95 19.88 -7.19
N VAL A 145 8.21 21.13 -6.82
CA VAL A 145 9.26 21.97 -7.44
C VAL A 145 10.65 21.49 -7.05
N LYS A 146 10.89 21.16 -5.76
CA LYS A 146 12.21 20.70 -5.29
C LYS A 146 12.64 19.37 -5.89
N THR A 147 11.70 18.46 -6.14
CA THR A 147 12.01 17.12 -6.65
C THR A 147 12.51 17.15 -8.11
N LYS A 148 12.20 18.18 -8.87
CA LYS A 148 12.56 18.28 -10.31
C LYS A 148 13.64 19.34 -10.65
N GLY A 149 14.26 19.96 -9.65
CA GLY A 149 15.38 20.89 -9.88
C GLY A 149 15.06 22.15 -10.74
N SER A 150 13.78 22.42 -10.99
CA SER A 150 13.39 23.58 -11.82
C SER A 150 13.15 24.83 -10.97
N LYS A 151 13.79 25.94 -11.37
CA LYS A 151 13.57 27.30 -10.81
C LYS A 151 12.26 27.93 -11.32
N GLU A 152 11.22 27.16 -11.58
CA GLU A 152 9.98 27.69 -12.16
C GLU A 152 9.15 28.45 -11.12
N ARG A 153 8.66 29.63 -11.56
CA ARG A 153 7.76 30.48 -10.78
C ARG A 153 6.39 29.80 -10.61
N PHE A 154 5.74 30.08 -9.50
CA PHE A 154 4.37 29.63 -9.20
C PHE A 154 3.37 30.20 -10.21
N THR A 155 2.86 29.38 -11.13
CA THR A 155 1.86 29.72 -12.13
C THR A 155 0.69 28.75 -12.09
N GLU A 156 -0.42 29.04 -12.77
CA GLU A 156 -1.62 28.16 -12.89
C GLU A 156 -1.29 26.74 -13.40
N SER A 157 -0.19 26.57 -14.12
CA SER A 157 0.31 25.25 -14.51
C SER A 157 0.60 24.32 -13.32
N ASN A 158 0.73 24.87 -12.10
CA ASN A 158 1.00 24.10 -10.90
C ASN A 158 -0.23 23.38 -10.36
N ASP A 159 -1.44 23.84 -10.63
CA ASP A 159 -2.68 23.18 -10.20
C ASP A 159 -2.93 21.89 -10.99
N ALA A 160 -2.68 21.89 -12.29
CA ALA A 160 -2.74 20.69 -13.11
C ALA A 160 -1.69 19.63 -12.67
N ARG A 161 -0.54 20.08 -12.17
CA ARG A 161 0.50 19.20 -11.62
C ARG A 161 0.06 18.55 -10.29
N ILE A 162 -0.63 19.31 -9.43
CA ILE A 162 -1.20 18.74 -8.19
C ILE A 162 -2.21 17.63 -8.52
N ASP A 163 -3.10 17.87 -9.49
CA ASP A 163 -4.08 16.88 -9.92
C ASP A 163 -3.42 15.60 -10.40
N GLN A 164 -2.41 15.72 -11.26
CA GLN A 164 -1.67 14.57 -11.76
C GLN A 164 -0.97 13.80 -10.63
N GLU A 165 -0.40 14.52 -9.66
CA GLU A 165 0.32 13.88 -8.57
C GLU A 165 -0.62 13.21 -7.57
N VAL A 166 -1.78 13.82 -7.28
CA VAL A 166 -2.84 13.19 -6.50
C VAL A 166 -3.33 11.91 -7.19
N GLN A 167 -3.61 11.96 -8.49
CA GLN A 167 -4.02 10.77 -9.23
C GLN A 167 -2.96 9.66 -9.20
N ARG A 168 -1.67 10.00 -9.30
CA ARG A 168 -0.56 9.03 -9.20
C ARG A 168 -0.48 8.44 -7.80
N ALA A 169 -0.64 9.26 -6.77
CA ALA A 169 -0.66 8.82 -5.37
C ALA A 169 -1.80 7.81 -5.14
N PHE A 170 -3.02 8.13 -5.59
CA PHE A 170 -4.16 7.23 -5.45
C PHE A 170 -3.97 5.90 -6.18
N ARG A 171 -3.36 5.90 -7.38
CA ARG A 171 -2.97 4.65 -8.06
C ARG A 171 -1.96 3.83 -7.25
N ASN A 172 -1.03 4.48 -6.55
CA ASN A 172 -0.10 3.79 -5.68
C ASN A 172 -0.79 3.25 -4.42
N PHE A 173 -1.70 4.01 -3.81
CA PHE A 173 -2.49 3.54 -2.66
C PHE A 173 -3.36 2.33 -3.04
N TYR A 174 -3.96 2.34 -4.22
CA TYR A 174 -4.67 1.19 -4.76
C TYR A 174 -3.75 -0.04 -4.91
N LYS A 175 -2.54 0.12 -5.47
CA LYS A 175 -1.55 -0.96 -5.58
C LYS A 175 -1.11 -1.51 -4.22
N LEU A 176 -1.06 -0.66 -3.20
CA LEU A 176 -0.75 -1.04 -1.81
C LEU A 176 -1.97 -1.58 -1.06
N ARG A 177 -3.15 -1.57 -1.69
CA ARG A 177 -4.42 -1.99 -1.09
C ARG A 177 -4.79 -1.19 0.17
N TRP A 178 -4.47 0.09 0.17
CA TRP A 178 -4.93 1.04 1.17
C TRP A 178 -6.31 1.62 0.81
N ILE A 179 -6.63 1.60 -0.48
CA ILE A 179 -7.92 2.03 -1.02
C ILE A 179 -8.38 1.04 -2.11
N ASP A 180 -9.69 0.92 -2.29
CA ASP A 180 -10.29 0.47 -3.57
C ASP A 180 -10.49 1.71 -4.45
N LEU A 181 -10.23 1.60 -5.75
CA LEU A 181 -10.30 2.72 -6.70
C LEU A 181 -11.03 2.26 -7.96
N LYS A 182 -12.17 2.90 -8.25
CA LYS A 182 -12.97 2.67 -9.47
C LYS A 182 -13.16 3.99 -10.19
N GLU A 183 -12.44 4.18 -11.29
CA GLU A 183 -12.39 5.44 -12.03
C GLU A 183 -11.97 6.63 -11.16
N ASP A 184 -12.93 7.45 -10.72
CA ASP A 184 -12.73 8.61 -9.85
C ASP A 184 -13.14 8.35 -8.39
N ASP A 185 -13.93 7.28 -8.15
CA ASP A 185 -14.43 6.95 -6.83
C ASP A 185 -13.46 6.05 -6.07
N PHE A 186 -13.29 6.32 -4.79
CA PHE A 186 -12.46 5.51 -3.92
C PHE A 186 -13.14 5.18 -2.58
N THR A 187 -12.73 4.07 -2.00
CA THR A 187 -13.08 3.66 -0.64
C THR A 187 -11.78 3.36 0.12
N ILE A 188 -11.64 3.91 1.32
CA ILE A 188 -10.50 3.57 2.18
C ILE A 188 -10.72 2.17 2.72
N LEU A 189 -9.71 1.32 2.56
CA LEU A 189 -9.72 -0.03 3.09
C LEU A 189 -9.11 -0.06 4.49
N PRO A 190 -9.44 -1.06 5.32
CA PRO A 190 -8.91 -1.21 6.67
C PRO A 190 -7.40 -1.29 6.76
#